data_36e7008982896747f8e4b322c446a138
#
_entry.id   36e7008982896747f8e4b322c446a138
#
_cell.length_a   1.000
_cell.length_b   1.000
_cell.length_c   1.000
_cell.angle_alpha   90.00
_cell.angle_beta   90.00
_cell.angle_gamma   90.00
#
_symmetry.space_group_name_H-M   'P 1'
#
loop_
_entity.id
_entity.type
_entity.pdbx_description
1 polymer ?
#
loop_
_entity_poly.entity_id
_entity_poly.type
_entity_poly.pdbx_seq_one_letter_code
_entity_poly.pdbx_strand_id
1 'polypeptide(L)'
;MKPIFKILVITATLFLWSCMPKTIYEKFDPSTQLFSRAEKMFQEKSYDKALILFNEYLDRFPDRPMADAALMRTGAIHVALGNNDGARTVYNRLITEYPKSYFVPDARIEIMVTYYNQGDYEKVIEQAADFLKHAVSESHVLRTYVLTGDAYLALGYPKDAVYYYATAYPKAQDPGKKVIILKIKDAVRQLSSKDIAFLLKSREQRFPAGYLMFQLGVSSAGEEKYDEALRVLSQFIEKFPDHENVQQAKNLIAEINQKSIYSHYTIGCLLPLSGPYKLYGNKALNGVELALNKFSSQNSSACINIIIKDTESDPVKTVRAVKELLNEKVAAIIGPVIMAEPAAREAQDNGVPIITLTQKGNITSIGDWVFRNFITPVAQVKALVSYAVQDLNLTRFAILYPDENYGKTFMNLFWDEVIAFGGRVTGVESYNSAHTDFSDSIKKLVGLYYDENIIEEKQEKTEAIVDFDAVFIPDAPKKSGLIIPQLAFYDVIDIYLLGTNLWHSDSLIEMAREYVQDAIMPDGFFVESASEEVTDFVKNFHNTFQRNPEYIEAVAYDTAVILFQTVSSADIRFRSDLKNKLKTLNDYRGVTGLTSFDNSGEVRKKLYLLQIKGNGFVELKH
;
A
#
# COMPACT_ATOMS: atom_id res chain seq x y z
N MET A 1 9.63 -20.38 10.10
CA MET A 1 10.90 -20.99 10.57
C MET A 1 11.66 -19.90 11.31
N LYS A 2 11.77 -19.99 12.62
CA LYS A 2 12.49 -19.01 13.45
C LYS A 2 13.99 -19.24 13.29
N PRO A 3 14.82 -18.25 12.96
CA PRO A 3 16.26 -18.37 13.10
C PRO A 3 16.63 -18.19 14.57
N ILE A 4 17.18 -19.26 15.15
CA ILE A 4 17.83 -19.21 16.45
C ILE A 4 19.17 -18.49 16.22
N PHE A 5 19.22 -17.20 16.46
CA PHE A 5 20.45 -16.47 16.61
C PHE A 5 21.02 -16.79 18.00
N LYS A 6 21.92 -17.76 18.07
CA LYS A 6 22.80 -17.92 19.22
C LYS A 6 23.71 -16.70 19.27
N ILE A 7 23.43 -15.81 20.21
CA ILE A 7 24.32 -14.71 20.59
C ILE A 7 25.63 -15.33 21.07
N LEU A 8 26.65 -15.14 20.28
CA LEU A 8 28.03 -15.43 20.69
C LEU A 8 28.44 -14.32 21.65
N VAL A 9 28.21 -14.53 22.93
CA VAL A 9 28.86 -13.75 23.99
C VAL A 9 30.32 -14.12 23.95
N ILE A 10 31.11 -13.42 23.14
CA ILE A 10 32.56 -13.48 23.21
C ILE A 10 32.96 -12.81 24.51
N THR A 11 33.16 -13.63 25.52
CA THR A 11 33.83 -13.25 26.75
C THR A 11 35.23 -12.77 26.43
N ALA A 12 35.40 -11.46 26.29
CA ALA A 12 36.71 -10.83 26.38
C ALA A 12 37.18 -10.85 27.87
N THR A 13 37.44 -12.05 28.38
CA THR A 13 38.04 -12.27 29.68
C THR A 13 39.37 -12.99 29.49
N LEU A 14 40.29 -12.38 28.78
CA LEU A 14 41.66 -12.78 28.75
C LEU A 14 42.53 -11.54 28.79
N PHE A 15 43.20 -11.35 29.88
CA PHE A 15 44.32 -10.51 30.23
C PHE A 15 44.04 -9.62 31.46
N LEU A 16 43.90 -10.25 32.63
CA LEU A 16 44.31 -9.66 33.88
C LEU A 16 45.08 -10.71 34.72
N TRP A 17 46.17 -11.14 34.15
CA TRP A 17 47.18 -11.92 34.89
C TRP A 17 48.50 -11.22 34.75
N SER A 18 48.72 -10.14 35.47
CA SER A 18 50.05 -9.60 35.67
C SER A 18 49.99 -8.60 36.82
N CYS A 19 50.67 -8.96 37.87
CA CYS A 19 50.98 -8.23 39.11
C CYS A 19 50.14 -8.59 40.33
N MET A 20 50.31 -9.82 40.86
CA MET A 20 50.24 -10.03 42.30
C MET A 20 51.63 -10.32 42.85
N PRO A 21 52.09 -9.70 43.92
CA PRO A 21 53.34 -10.08 44.56
C PRO A 21 53.17 -11.48 45.20
N LYS A 22 54.00 -12.44 44.75
CA LYS A 22 54.06 -13.77 45.34
C LYS A 22 54.63 -13.67 46.75
N THR A 23 53.77 -13.55 47.74
CA THR A 23 54.18 -13.79 49.15
C THR A 23 54.15 -15.30 49.42
N ILE A 24 55.22 -15.80 50.02
CA ILE A 24 55.52 -17.23 50.29
C ILE A 24 54.49 -17.91 51.23
N TYR A 25 53.52 -17.15 51.80
CA TYR A 25 52.46 -17.64 52.69
C TYR A 25 51.21 -18.19 51.97
N GLU A 26 51.04 -17.99 50.69
CA GLU A 26 49.81 -18.37 49.98
C GLU A 26 49.61 -19.86 49.74
N LYS A 27 50.64 -20.68 49.92
CA LYS A 27 50.58 -22.13 49.58
C LYS A 27 49.73 -22.98 50.54
N PHE A 28 49.31 -22.45 51.68
CA PHE A 28 48.62 -23.24 52.69
C PHE A 28 47.34 -22.58 53.24
N ASP A 29 46.88 -21.46 52.69
CA ASP A 29 45.61 -20.85 53.11
C ASP A 29 44.42 -21.66 52.58
N PRO A 30 43.58 -22.26 53.43
CA PRO A 30 42.41 -23.03 53.02
C PRO A 30 41.43 -22.24 52.18
N SER A 31 41.34 -20.91 52.40
CA SER A 31 40.45 -20.01 51.60
C SER A 31 40.95 -19.92 50.15
N THR A 32 42.26 -19.71 49.94
CA THR A 32 42.85 -19.63 48.60
C THR A 32 42.74 -20.96 47.85
N GLN A 33 42.88 -22.09 48.52
CA GLN A 33 42.73 -23.41 47.91
C GLN A 33 41.27 -23.66 47.48
N LEU A 34 40.30 -23.32 48.31
CA LEU A 34 38.89 -23.51 48.03
C LEU A 34 38.46 -22.61 46.85
N PHE A 35 38.87 -21.32 46.84
CA PHE A 35 38.60 -20.41 45.74
C PHE A 35 39.21 -20.90 44.43
N SER A 36 40.49 -21.32 44.42
CA SER A 36 41.18 -21.81 43.24
C SER A 36 40.51 -23.08 42.67
N ARG A 37 40.00 -23.94 43.51
CA ARG A 37 39.25 -25.12 43.12
C ARG A 37 37.88 -24.75 42.50
N ALA A 38 37.19 -23.81 43.10
CA ALA A 38 35.93 -23.27 42.56
C ALA A 38 36.13 -22.59 41.18
N GLU A 39 37.17 -21.76 41.05
CA GLU A 39 37.54 -21.10 39.79
C GLU A 39 37.90 -22.11 38.69
N LYS A 40 38.60 -23.19 39.03
CA LYS A 40 38.89 -24.29 38.08
C LYS A 40 37.60 -24.92 37.58
N MET A 41 36.63 -25.23 38.43
CA MET A 41 35.35 -25.79 38.06
C MET A 41 34.56 -24.80 37.19
N PHE A 42 34.65 -23.50 37.46
CA PHE A 42 34.04 -22.44 36.65
C PHE A 42 34.64 -22.39 35.24
N GLN A 43 35.97 -22.43 35.13
CA GLN A 43 36.67 -22.46 33.81
C GLN A 43 36.34 -23.71 33.00
N GLU A 44 36.14 -24.85 33.69
CA GLU A 44 35.71 -26.11 33.09
C GLU A 44 34.20 -26.13 32.77
N LYS A 45 33.47 -25.01 32.99
CA LYS A 45 32.02 -24.87 32.84
C LYS A 45 31.19 -25.87 33.66
N SER A 46 31.80 -26.46 34.67
CA SER A 46 31.11 -27.33 35.65
C SER A 46 30.37 -26.44 36.68
N TYR A 47 29.37 -25.71 36.19
CA TYR A 47 28.72 -24.63 36.95
C TYR A 47 28.10 -25.07 38.27
N ASP A 48 27.44 -26.23 38.34
CA ASP A 48 26.85 -26.75 39.58
C ASP A 48 27.89 -26.99 40.64
N LYS A 49 29.05 -27.59 40.28
CA LYS A 49 30.15 -27.85 41.18
C LYS A 49 30.84 -26.55 41.63
N ALA A 50 31.04 -25.64 40.67
CA ALA A 50 31.61 -24.33 40.95
C ALA A 50 30.75 -23.55 41.95
N LEU A 51 29.41 -23.57 41.74
CA LEU A 51 28.45 -22.88 42.60
C LEU A 51 28.50 -23.39 44.07
N ILE A 52 28.57 -24.72 44.25
CA ILE A 52 28.70 -25.32 45.56
C ILE A 52 29.98 -24.83 46.27
N LEU A 53 31.11 -24.85 45.56
CA LEU A 53 32.40 -24.47 46.10
C LEU A 53 32.51 -22.96 46.37
N PHE A 54 31.94 -22.10 45.51
CA PHE A 54 31.88 -20.65 45.79
C PHE A 54 30.97 -20.32 46.96
N ASN A 55 29.83 -20.99 47.12
CA ASN A 55 28.96 -20.82 48.28
C ASN A 55 29.65 -21.30 49.55
N GLU A 56 30.34 -22.46 49.54
CA GLU A 56 31.15 -22.90 50.68
C GLU A 56 32.24 -21.88 51.02
N TYR A 57 32.85 -21.23 50.02
CA TYR A 57 33.84 -20.18 50.25
C TYR A 57 33.21 -18.97 50.96
N LEU A 58 32.05 -18.49 50.49
CA LEU A 58 31.34 -17.34 51.03
C LEU A 58 30.83 -17.58 52.45
N ASP A 59 30.43 -18.81 52.75
CA ASP A 59 29.96 -19.19 54.09
C ASP A 59 31.11 -19.28 55.11
N ARG A 60 32.25 -19.83 54.66
CA ARG A 60 33.38 -20.06 55.56
C ARG A 60 34.36 -18.89 55.67
N PHE A 61 34.44 -18.07 54.65
CA PHE A 61 35.46 -17.04 54.49
C PHE A 61 34.91 -15.68 54.02
N PRO A 62 33.83 -15.14 54.59
CA PRO A 62 33.16 -13.93 54.05
C PRO A 62 34.07 -12.69 54.11
N ASP A 63 34.95 -12.58 55.08
CA ASP A 63 35.84 -11.43 55.28
C ASP A 63 37.19 -11.55 54.54
N ARG A 64 37.38 -12.59 53.71
CA ARG A 64 38.62 -12.80 52.97
C ARG A 64 38.68 -12.02 51.64
N PRO A 65 39.88 -11.69 51.15
CA PRO A 65 40.06 -10.81 49.97
C PRO A 65 39.39 -11.26 48.69
N MET A 66 39.01 -12.55 48.56
CA MET A 66 38.36 -13.10 47.36
C MET A 66 36.84 -13.25 47.50
N ALA A 67 36.21 -12.74 48.56
CA ALA A 67 34.77 -12.92 48.77
C ALA A 67 33.93 -12.15 47.76
N ASP A 68 34.33 -10.93 47.41
CA ASP A 68 33.71 -10.15 46.34
C ASP A 68 33.86 -10.80 44.98
N ALA A 69 35.04 -11.36 44.67
CA ALA A 69 35.28 -12.14 43.45
C ALA A 69 34.41 -13.41 43.41
N ALA A 70 34.25 -14.11 44.55
CA ALA A 70 33.38 -15.27 44.64
C ALA A 70 31.92 -14.93 44.36
N LEU A 71 31.40 -13.80 44.89
CA LEU A 71 30.07 -13.31 44.55
C LEU A 71 29.94 -12.98 43.08
N MET A 72 30.94 -12.31 42.49
CA MET A 72 30.93 -12.00 41.08
C MET A 72 30.85 -13.26 40.22
N ARG A 73 31.61 -14.33 40.54
CA ARG A 73 31.56 -15.63 39.88
C ARG A 73 30.24 -16.36 40.09
N THR A 74 29.70 -16.33 41.29
CA THR A 74 28.39 -16.93 41.62
C THR A 74 27.28 -16.27 40.78
N GLY A 75 27.28 -14.94 40.69
CA GLY A 75 26.35 -14.23 39.82
C GLY A 75 26.49 -14.63 38.34
N ALA A 76 27.72 -14.70 37.83
CA ALA A 76 28.00 -15.15 36.47
C ALA A 76 27.53 -16.59 36.16
N ILE A 77 27.64 -17.50 37.17
CA ILE A 77 27.11 -18.86 37.08
C ILE A 77 25.58 -18.82 36.96
N HIS A 78 24.90 -18.04 37.80
CA HIS A 78 23.45 -17.90 37.72
C HIS A 78 23.00 -17.38 36.36
N VAL A 79 23.68 -16.38 35.77
CA VAL A 79 23.40 -15.91 34.38
C VAL A 79 23.59 -17.04 33.40
N ALA A 80 24.69 -17.80 33.47
CA ALA A 80 24.98 -18.92 32.56
C ALA A 80 23.93 -20.05 32.63
N LEU A 81 23.34 -20.25 33.81
CA LEU A 81 22.25 -21.21 34.06
C LEU A 81 20.86 -20.65 33.73
N GLY A 82 20.75 -19.40 33.28
CA GLY A 82 19.48 -18.75 32.97
C GLY A 82 18.69 -18.25 34.20
N ASN A 83 19.26 -18.37 35.41
CA ASN A 83 18.63 -17.88 36.63
C ASN A 83 18.96 -16.40 36.84
N ASN A 84 18.28 -15.52 36.09
CA ASN A 84 18.54 -14.08 36.12
C ASN A 84 18.19 -13.45 37.50
N ASP A 85 17.15 -13.94 38.18
CA ASP A 85 16.74 -13.43 39.48
C ASP A 85 17.79 -13.78 40.57
N GLY A 86 18.28 -15.02 40.57
CA GLY A 86 19.37 -15.44 41.42
C GLY A 86 20.65 -14.64 41.19
N ALA A 87 20.97 -14.36 39.91
CA ALA A 87 22.11 -13.53 39.56
C ALA A 87 21.99 -12.12 40.14
N ARG A 88 20.83 -11.45 40.02
CA ARG A 88 20.58 -10.12 40.57
C ARG A 88 20.71 -10.12 42.12
N THR A 89 20.19 -11.13 42.77
CA THR A 89 20.31 -11.27 44.21
C THR A 89 21.78 -11.29 44.65
N VAL A 90 22.61 -12.08 43.99
CA VAL A 90 24.03 -12.21 44.29
C VAL A 90 24.81 -10.94 43.94
N TYR A 91 24.54 -10.31 42.78
CA TYR A 91 25.20 -9.06 42.42
C TYR A 91 24.82 -7.91 43.36
N ASN A 92 23.55 -7.82 43.78
CA ASN A 92 23.12 -6.83 44.76
C ASN A 92 23.78 -7.08 46.14
N ARG A 93 23.96 -8.34 46.55
CA ARG A 93 24.72 -8.71 47.73
C ARG A 93 26.16 -8.21 47.62
N LEU A 94 26.85 -8.40 46.52
CA LEU A 94 28.19 -7.87 46.27
C LEU A 94 28.22 -6.35 46.43
N ILE A 95 27.29 -5.62 45.83
CA ILE A 95 27.23 -4.15 45.88
C ILE A 95 27.00 -3.65 47.32
N THR A 96 26.17 -4.35 48.08
CA THR A 96 25.78 -3.95 49.44
C THR A 96 26.85 -4.33 50.49
N GLU A 97 27.38 -5.56 50.41
CA GLU A 97 28.34 -6.06 51.39
C GLU A 97 29.78 -5.57 51.12
N TYR A 98 30.11 -5.34 49.82
CA TYR A 98 31.44 -4.93 49.37
C TYR A 98 31.42 -3.64 48.54
N PRO A 99 30.90 -2.51 49.04
CA PRO A 99 30.66 -1.30 48.23
C PRO A 99 31.95 -0.66 47.67
N LYS A 100 33.11 -1.02 48.21
CA LYS A 100 34.44 -0.56 47.75
C LYS A 100 35.11 -1.57 46.80
N SER A 101 34.47 -2.67 46.48
CA SER A 101 35.01 -3.67 45.56
C SER A 101 35.21 -3.10 44.16
N TYR A 102 36.30 -3.51 43.56
CA TYR A 102 36.57 -3.23 42.13
C TYR A 102 35.48 -3.78 41.19
N PHE A 103 34.77 -4.83 41.63
CA PHE A 103 33.73 -5.49 40.82
C PHE A 103 32.35 -4.79 40.85
N VAL A 104 32.15 -3.77 41.71
CA VAL A 104 30.85 -3.10 41.83
C VAL A 104 30.35 -2.52 40.47
N PRO A 105 31.17 -1.85 39.64
CA PRO A 105 30.73 -1.38 38.34
C PRO A 105 30.33 -2.52 37.41
N ASP A 106 31.10 -3.62 37.37
CA ASP A 106 30.78 -4.80 36.58
C ASP A 106 29.49 -5.48 37.04
N ALA A 107 29.30 -5.63 38.38
CA ALA A 107 28.07 -6.20 38.92
C ALA A 107 26.82 -5.39 38.53
N ARG A 108 26.91 -4.05 38.51
CA ARG A 108 25.82 -3.20 38.05
C ARG A 108 25.51 -3.41 36.55
N ILE A 109 26.54 -3.58 35.70
CA ILE A 109 26.35 -3.88 34.27
C ILE A 109 25.75 -5.28 34.09
N GLU A 110 26.21 -6.27 34.88
CA GLU A 110 25.66 -7.62 34.82
C GLU A 110 24.18 -7.67 35.27
N ILE A 111 23.78 -6.85 36.24
CA ILE A 111 22.35 -6.68 36.58
C ILE A 111 21.55 -6.18 35.36
N MET A 112 22.05 -5.18 34.62
CA MET A 112 21.41 -4.72 33.40
C MET A 112 21.33 -5.82 32.35
N VAL A 113 22.38 -6.65 32.21
CA VAL A 113 22.37 -7.83 31.31
C VAL A 113 21.29 -8.83 31.71
N THR A 114 21.05 -9.05 33.00
CA THR A 114 19.96 -9.95 33.44
C THR A 114 18.58 -9.42 33.09
N TYR A 115 18.34 -8.11 33.18
CA TYR A 115 17.10 -7.48 32.73
C TYR A 115 16.96 -7.61 31.21
N TYR A 116 18.04 -7.38 30.45
CA TYR A 116 18.03 -7.58 29.00
C TYR A 116 17.64 -9.02 28.61
N ASN A 117 18.22 -10.01 29.29
CA ASN A 117 17.94 -11.43 29.05
C ASN A 117 16.48 -11.83 29.34
N GLN A 118 15.81 -11.09 30.22
CA GLN A 118 14.39 -11.29 30.56
C GLN A 118 13.43 -10.47 29.68
N GLY A 119 13.96 -9.58 28.83
CA GLY A 119 13.16 -8.71 27.98
C GLY A 119 12.69 -7.41 28.67
N ASP A 120 13.17 -7.13 29.89
CA ASP A 120 12.86 -5.92 30.65
C ASP A 120 13.75 -4.75 30.16
N TYR A 121 13.62 -4.38 28.90
CA TYR A 121 14.50 -3.40 28.24
C TYR A 121 14.39 -1.99 28.82
N GLU A 122 13.22 -1.58 29.27
CA GLU A 122 13.01 -0.29 29.95
C GLU A 122 13.85 -0.18 31.22
N LYS A 123 13.96 -1.24 32.02
CA LYS A 123 14.83 -1.27 33.22
C LYS A 123 16.30 -1.20 32.84
N VAL A 124 16.69 -1.79 31.70
CA VAL A 124 18.08 -1.65 31.23
C VAL A 124 18.38 -0.18 30.96
N ILE A 125 17.48 0.53 30.25
CA ILE A 125 17.65 1.95 29.92
C ILE A 125 17.69 2.83 31.17
N GLU A 126 16.78 2.61 32.11
CA GLU A 126 16.72 3.34 33.39
C GLU A 126 18.02 3.20 34.18
N GLN A 127 18.47 1.98 34.38
CA GLN A 127 19.70 1.70 35.13
C GLN A 127 20.97 2.17 34.43
N ALA A 128 21.00 2.07 33.10
CA ALA A 128 22.10 2.59 32.30
C ALA A 128 22.21 4.12 32.43
N ALA A 129 21.09 4.84 32.40
CA ALA A 129 21.06 6.29 32.57
C ALA A 129 21.62 6.73 33.95
N ASP A 130 21.31 5.99 35.00
CA ASP A 130 21.86 6.24 36.33
C ASP A 130 23.35 5.86 36.40
N PHE A 131 23.71 4.71 35.88
CA PHE A 131 25.10 4.22 35.89
C PHE A 131 26.05 5.18 35.16
N LEU A 132 25.64 5.71 34.01
CA LEU A 132 26.45 6.62 33.19
C LEU A 132 26.76 7.96 33.85
N LYS A 133 25.98 8.40 34.84
CA LYS A 133 26.27 9.62 35.63
C LYS A 133 27.50 9.44 36.54
N HIS A 134 27.78 8.20 36.91
CA HIS A 134 28.80 7.86 37.91
C HIS A 134 29.88 6.89 37.38
N ALA A 135 29.88 6.61 36.08
CA ALA A 135 30.79 5.63 35.50
C ALA A 135 32.26 6.10 35.58
N VAL A 136 33.12 5.21 36.03
CA VAL A 136 34.52 5.52 36.35
C VAL A 136 35.49 5.19 35.22
N SER A 137 35.16 4.23 34.35
CA SER A 137 36.07 3.81 33.28
C SER A 137 35.42 3.84 31.90
N GLU A 138 36.22 4.07 30.87
CA GLU A 138 35.77 4.08 29.47
C GLU A 138 35.24 2.71 29.03
N SER A 139 35.78 1.61 29.54
CA SER A 139 35.32 0.26 29.23
C SER A 139 33.89 0.00 29.73
N HIS A 140 33.60 0.46 30.96
CA HIS A 140 32.24 0.36 31.51
C HIS A 140 31.24 1.25 30.76
N VAL A 141 31.65 2.48 30.43
CA VAL A 141 30.83 3.40 29.61
C VAL A 141 30.55 2.80 28.23
N LEU A 142 31.57 2.25 27.55
CA LEU A 142 31.41 1.58 26.27
C LEU A 142 30.41 0.43 26.35
N ARG A 143 30.58 -0.46 27.32
CA ARG A 143 29.73 -1.64 27.50
C ARG A 143 28.26 -1.24 27.77
N THR A 144 28.08 -0.21 28.61
CA THR A 144 26.74 0.32 28.91
C THR A 144 26.09 0.96 27.69
N TYR A 145 26.81 1.77 26.90
CA TYR A 145 26.24 2.33 25.66
C TYR A 145 25.81 1.26 24.67
N VAL A 146 26.61 0.20 24.49
CA VAL A 146 26.26 -0.91 23.60
C VAL A 146 25.00 -1.61 24.10
N LEU A 147 24.92 -1.94 25.38
CA LEU A 147 23.76 -2.61 25.98
C LEU A 147 22.49 -1.74 25.92
N THR A 148 22.63 -0.45 26.14
CA THR A 148 21.52 0.50 25.99
C THR A 148 21.02 0.58 24.55
N GLY A 149 21.95 0.61 23.59
CA GLY A 149 21.59 0.54 22.17
C GLY A 149 20.85 -0.76 21.81
N ASP A 150 21.30 -1.90 22.35
CA ASP A 150 20.64 -3.19 22.17
C ASP A 150 19.21 -3.18 22.74
N ALA A 151 19.01 -2.57 23.92
CA ALA A 151 17.70 -2.45 24.53
C ALA A 151 16.75 -1.55 23.71
N TYR A 152 17.22 -0.41 23.23
CA TYR A 152 16.42 0.46 22.34
C TYR A 152 16.04 -0.24 21.04
N LEU A 153 16.97 -0.99 20.45
CA LEU A 153 16.68 -1.72 19.21
C LEU A 153 15.65 -2.82 19.44
N ALA A 154 15.73 -3.53 20.56
CA ALA A 154 14.76 -4.56 20.94
C ALA A 154 13.35 -4.00 21.22
N LEU A 155 13.26 -2.77 21.71
CA LEU A 155 12.00 -2.02 21.88
C LEU A 155 11.44 -1.43 20.57
N GLY A 156 12.16 -1.56 19.45
CA GLY A 156 11.73 -0.98 18.17
C GLY A 156 12.03 0.52 18.04
N TYR A 157 13.03 1.04 18.76
CA TYR A 157 13.52 2.42 18.65
C TYR A 157 14.90 2.49 17.98
N PRO A 158 15.00 2.17 16.66
CA PRO A 158 16.28 2.09 15.98
C PRO A 158 17.06 3.41 15.93
N LYS A 159 16.35 4.54 15.95
CA LYS A 159 16.97 5.86 15.99
C LYS A 159 17.80 6.09 17.24
N ASP A 160 17.27 5.73 18.40
CA ASP A 160 17.96 5.83 19.69
C ASP A 160 19.08 4.80 19.77
N ALA A 161 18.86 3.58 19.26
CA ALA A 161 19.90 2.57 19.15
C ALA A 161 21.13 3.07 18.36
N VAL A 162 20.91 3.67 17.17
CA VAL A 162 21.98 4.29 16.36
C VAL A 162 22.71 5.38 17.15
N TYR A 163 22.00 6.20 17.93
CA TYR A 163 22.61 7.22 18.77
C TYR A 163 23.60 6.62 19.77
N TYR A 164 23.18 5.59 20.51
CA TYR A 164 24.01 4.95 21.54
C TYR A 164 25.19 4.18 20.93
N TYR A 165 24.99 3.44 19.83
CA TYR A 165 26.09 2.76 19.13
C TYR A 165 27.10 3.74 18.55
N ALA A 166 26.64 4.86 17.96
CA ALA A 166 27.52 5.89 17.44
C ALA A 166 28.35 6.58 18.55
N THR A 167 27.78 6.69 19.73
CA THR A 167 28.47 7.23 20.92
C THR A 167 29.48 6.23 21.50
N ALA A 168 29.18 4.94 21.41
CA ALA A 168 30.08 3.84 21.81
C ALA A 168 31.29 3.68 20.86
N TYR A 169 31.09 3.86 19.54
CA TYR A 169 32.09 3.54 18.53
C TYR A 169 33.48 4.19 18.75
N PRO A 170 33.64 5.49 19.03
CA PRO A 170 34.94 6.10 19.22
C PRO A 170 35.69 5.59 20.48
N LYS A 171 34.97 4.98 21.42
CA LYS A 171 35.51 4.42 22.65
C LYS A 171 35.97 2.96 22.49
N ALA A 172 35.55 2.31 21.40
CA ALA A 172 35.90 0.91 21.14
C ALA A 172 37.26 0.78 20.45
N GLN A 173 37.96 -0.33 20.73
CA GLN A 173 39.12 -0.80 19.99
C GLN A 173 38.71 -1.96 19.07
N ASP A 174 39.56 -2.34 18.11
CA ASP A 174 39.35 -3.57 17.34
C ASP A 174 39.55 -4.80 18.27
N PRO A 175 38.66 -5.82 18.21
CA PRO A 175 37.56 -6.06 17.26
C PRO A 175 36.22 -5.42 17.64
N GLY A 176 36.10 -4.71 18.78
CA GLY A 176 34.85 -4.13 19.27
C GLY A 176 34.21 -3.17 18.27
N LYS A 177 35.00 -2.37 17.55
CA LYS A 177 34.50 -1.49 16.47
C LYS A 177 33.73 -2.26 15.41
N LYS A 178 34.22 -3.43 14.99
CA LYS A 178 33.55 -4.27 13.99
C LYS A 178 32.18 -4.74 14.46
N VAL A 179 32.07 -5.10 15.75
CA VAL A 179 30.80 -5.51 16.35
C VAL A 179 29.80 -4.34 16.36
N ILE A 180 30.24 -3.15 16.75
CA ILE A 180 29.40 -1.95 16.78
C ILE A 180 28.94 -1.57 15.35
N ILE A 181 29.79 -1.69 14.33
CA ILE A 181 29.42 -1.47 12.93
C ILE A 181 28.29 -2.41 12.51
N LEU A 182 28.37 -3.69 12.86
CA LEU A 182 27.30 -4.65 12.53
C LEU A 182 25.97 -4.26 13.20
N LYS A 183 26.00 -3.84 14.46
CA LYS A 183 24.81 -3.36 15.19
C LYS A 183 24.25 -2.09 14.57
N ILE A 184 25.10 -1.16 14.13
CA ILE A 184 24.66 0.06 13.43
C ILE A 184 24.02 -0.29 12.10
N LYS A 185 24.60 -1.17 11.31
CA LYS A 185 24.02 -1.61 10.03
C LYS A 185 22.62 -2.20 10.22
N ASP A 186 22.43 -2.99 11.27
CA ASP A 186 21.13 -3.59 11.58
C ASP A 186 20.10 -2.53 12.01
N ALA A 187 20.49 -1.63 12.90
CA ALA A 187 19.62 -0.53 13.35
C ALA A 187 19.28 0.45 12.21
N VAL A 188 20.25 0.81 11.36
CA VAL A 188 20.06 1.75 10.24
C VAL A 188 19.10 1.20 9.19
N ARG A 189 19.09 -0.11 8.95
CA ARG A 189 18.13 -0.75 8.03
C ARG A 189 16.68 -0.64 8.49
N GLN A 190 16.45 -0.47 9.78
CA GLN A 190 15.11 -0.36 10.38
C GLN A 190 14.63 1.09 10.48
N LEU A 191 15.45 2.07 10.08
CA LEU A 191 15.09 3.49 10.11
C LEU A 191 14.19 3.88 8.94
N SER A 192 13.25 4.77 9.20
CA SER A 192 12.52 5.48 8.13
C SER A 192 13.43 6.51 7.44
N SER A 193 13.13 6.84 6.18
CA SER A 193 13.84 7.91 5.44
C SER A 193 13.83 9.25 6.20
N LYS A 194 12.74 9.55 6.93
CA LYS A 194 12.63 10.75 7.79
C LYS A 194 13.60 10.73 8.96
N ASP A 195 13.73 9.58 9.64
CA ASP A 195 14.64 9.44 10.78
C ASP A 195 16.10 9.51 10.33
N ILE A 196 16.42 8.90 9.19
CA ILE A 196 17.76 9.01 8.59
C ILE A 196 18.10 10.47 8.27
N ALA A 197 17.18 11.18 7.63
CA ALA A 197 17.37 12.60 7.31
C ALA A 197 17.56 13.46 8.57
N PHE A 198 16.82 13.17 9.65
CA PHE A 198 16.97 13.82 10.94
C PHE A 198 18.36 13.56 11.57
N LEU A 199 18.81 12.31 11.56
CA LEU A 199 20.12 11.93 12.10
C LEU A 199 21.28 12.54 11.30
N LEU A 200 21.15 12.64 9.98
CA LEU A 200 22.15 13.26 9.13
C LEU A 200 22.30 14.76 9.42
N LYS A 201 21.22 15.49 9.70
CA LYS A 201 21.28 16.91 10.10
C LYS A 201 22.07 17.13 11.40
N SER A 202 21.97 16.19 12.34
CA SER A 202 22.62 16.28 13.66
C SER A 202 24.08 15.80 13.67
N ARG A 203 24.50 15.04 12.66
CA ARG A 203 25.79 14.33 12.63
C ARG A 203 26.53 14.44 11.29
N GLU A 204 26.42 15.58 10.61
CA GLU A 204 27.11 15.78 9.33
C GLU A 204 28.58 15.34 9.39
N GLN A 205 28.96 14.45 8.44
CA GLN A 205 30.32 13.92 8.24
C GLN A 205 30.91 13.09 9.39
N ARG A 206 30.21 12.87 10.51
CA ARG A 206 30.68 12.03 11.60
C ARG A 206 30.08 10.62 11.49
N PHE A 207 30.86 9.62 11.97
CA PHE A 207 30.33 8.27 12.11
C PHE A 207 28.96 8.28 12.84
N PRO A 208 27.89 7.64 12.34
CA PRO A 208 27.84 6.71 11.20
C PRO A 208 27.26 7.30 9.91
N ALA A 209 27.53 8.58 9.59
CA ALA A 209 26.92 9.31 8.48
C ALA A 209 27.03 8.58 7.12
N GLY A 210 28.14 7.89 6.85
CA GLY A 210 28.29 7.07 5.63
C GLY A 210 27.25 5.97 5.51
N TYR A 211 27.00 5.23 6.59
CA TYR A 211 25.95 4.19 6.61
C TYR A 211 24.55 4.76 6.46
N LEU A 212 24.28 5.89 7.10
CA LEU A 212 23.00 6.60 7.00
C LEU A 212 22.73 7.11 5.58
N MET A 213 23.73 7.76 4.95
CA MET A 213 23.57 8.25 3.58
C MET A 213 23.38 7.12 2.57
N PHE A 214 24.17 6.06 2.69
CA PHE A 214 23.99 4.87 1.82
C PHE A 214 22.58 4.28 1.98
N GLN A 215 22.13 4.07 3.22
CA GLN A 215 20.80 3.53 3.46
C GLN A 215 19.68 4.46 2.96
N LEU A 216 19.82 5.79 3.10
CA LEU A 216 18.86 6.74 2.53
C LEU A 216 18.76 6.59 1.02
N GLY A 217 19.90 6.47 0.33
CA GLY A 217 19.93 6.23 -1.11
C GLY A 217 19.25 4.92 -1.51
N VAL A 218 19.49 3.84 -0.75
CA VAL A 218 18.85 2.53 -0.98
C VAL A 218 17.35 2.61 -0.74
N SER A 219 16.91 3.23 0.36
CA SER A 219 15.49 3.40 0.67
C SER A 219 14.77 4.25 -0.37
N SER A 220 15.38 5.40 -0.77
CA SER A 220 14.81 6.24 -1.83
C SER A 220 14.70 5.49 -3.17
N ALA A 221 15.68 4.63 -3.50
CA ALA A 221 15.59 3.78 -4.69
C ALA A 221 14.47 2.74 -4.60
N GLY A 222 14.29 2.14 -3.43
CA GLY A 222 13.19 1.20 -3.17
C GLY A 222 11.81 1.85 -3.20
N GLU A 223 11.71 3.12 -2.81
CA GLU A 223 10.51 3.95 -2.90
C GLU A 223 10.32 4.55 -4.32
N GLU A 224 11.15 4.17 -5.30
CA GLU A 224 11.16 4.67 -6.68
C GLU A 224 11.40 6.18 -6.81
N LYS A 225 11.94 6.82 -5.77
CA LYS A 225 12.39 8.21 -5.76
C LYS A 225 13.80 8.31 -6.35
N TYR A 226 13.93 7.98 -7.63
CA TYR A 226 15.22 7.77 -8.27
C TYR A 226 16.11 9.01 -8.32
N ASP A 227 15.57 10.20 -8.53
CA ASP A 227 16.37 11.44 -8.52
C ASP A 227 16.95 11.73 -7.13
N GLU A 228 16.19 11.48 -6.08
CA GLU A 228 16.69 11.60 -4.71
C GLU A 228 17.75 10.53 -4.43
N ALA A 229 17.52 9.30 -4.82
CA ALA A 229 18.48 8.21 -4.68
C ALA A 229 19.80 8.54 -5.39
N LEU A 230 19.75 8.96 -6.65
CA LEU A 230 20.95 9.35 -7.42
C LEU A 230 21.72 10.49 -6.74
N ARG A 231 21.02 11.52 -6.28
CA ARG A 231 21.63 12.66 -5.59
C ARG A 231 22.32 12.22 -4.29
N VAL A 232 21.63 11.45 -3.46
CA VAL A 232 22.15 11.00 -2.16
C VAL A 232 23.31 10.01 -2.33
N LEU A 233 23.21 9.06 -3.25
CA LEU A 233 24.28 8.08 -3.52
C LEU A 233 25.51 8.74 -4.14
N SER A 234 25.34 9.74 -5.01
CA SER A 234 26.46 10.50 -5.57
C SER A 234 27.18 11.32 -4.49
N GLN A 235 26.43 11.99 -3.61
CA GLN A 235 27.00 12.70 -2.46
C GLN A 235 27.67 11.75 -1.46
N PHE A 236 27.13 10.55 -1.27
CA PHE A 236 27.75 9.53 -0.44
C PHE A 236 29.12 9.12 -0.98
N ILE A 237 29.23 8.83 -2.28
CA ILE A 237 30.49 8.45 -2.91
C ILE A 237 31.54 9.57 -2.82
N GLU A 238 31.09 10.82 -2.99
CA GLU A 238 31.97 11.99 -2.89
C GLU A 238 32.49 12.22 -1.46
N LYS A 239 31.59 12.14 -0.45
CA LYS A 239 31.93 12.40 0.96
C LYS A 239 32.65 11.25 1.65
N PHE A 240 32.43 10.02 1.22
CA PHE A 240 32.95 8.80 1.85
C PHE A 240 33.57 7.83 0.81
N PRO A 241 34.62 8.25 0.07
CA PRO A 241 35.17 7.48 -1.05
C PRO A 241 35.75 6.11 -0.63
N ASP A 242 36.22 5.98 0.61
CA ASP A 242 36.79 4.73 1.16
C ASP A 242 35.79 3.86 1.90
N HIS A 243 34.51 4.20 1.85
CA HIS A 243 33.47 3.44 2.56
C HIS A 243 33.19 2.09 1.87
N GLU A 244 33.02 1.02 2.64
CA GLU A 244 32.81 -0.33 2.14
C GLU A 244 31.64 -0.47 1.14
N ASN A 245 30.60 0.39 1.21
CA ASN A 245 29.43 0.35 0.34
C ASN A 245 29.58 1.19 -0.95
N VAL A 246 30.74 1.78 -1.23
CA VAL A 246 30.92 2.65 -2.43
C VAL A 246 30.66 1.86 -3.72
N GLN A 247 31.13 0.63 -3.82
CA GLN A 247 30.90 -0.19 -5.02
C GLN A 247 29.42 -0.54 -5.18
N GLN A 248 28.72 -0.84 -4.09
CA GLN A 248 27.27 -1.10 -4.13
C GLN A 248 26.50 0.16 -4.55
N ALA A 249 26.87 1.34 -4.05
CA ALA A 249 26.26 2.60 -4.46
C ALA A 249 26.46 2.87 -5.97
N LYS A 250 27.67 2.63 -6.51
CA LYS A 250 27.95 2.76 -7.96
C LYS A 250 27.08 1.82 -8.79
N ASN A 251 26.95 0.57 -8.36
CA ASN A 251 26.10 -0.42 -9.04
C ASN A 251 24.63 0.04 -9.03
N LEU A 252 24.13 0.49 -7.89
CA LEU A 252 22.74 0.97 -7.77
C LEU A 252 22.48 2.22 -8.63
N ILE A 253 23.44 3.16 -8.68
CA ILE A 253 23.38 4.31 -9.60
C ILE A 253 23.29 3.84 -11.07
N ALA A 254 24.10 2.87 -11.46
CA ALA A 254 24.06 2.31 -12.82
C ALA A 254 22.71 1.66 -13.13
N GLU A 255 22.15 0.88 -12.20
CA GLU A 255 20.81 0.28 -12.33
C GLU A 255 19.72 1.33 -12.46
N ILE A 256 19.73 2.38 -11.62
CA ILE A 256 18.77 3.48 -11.70
C ILE A 256 18.87 4.20 -13.06
N ASN A 257 20.09 4.49 -13.51
CA ASN A 257 20.28 5.13 -14.81
C ASN A 257 19.77 4.28 -15.98
N GLN A 258 19.82 2.95 -15.90
CA GLN A 258 19.18 2.07 -16.89
C GLN A 258 17.65 2.24 -16.94
N LYS A 259 17.01 2.48 -15.80
CA LYS A 259 15.55 2.70 -15.72
C LYS A 259 15.10 4.01 -16.37
N SER A 260 15.99 4.99 -16.59
CA SER A 260 15.67 6.22 -17.32
C SER A 260 15.75 6.07 -18.85
N ILE A 261 16.19 4.90 -19.34
CA ILE A 261 16.31 4.65 -20.80
C ILE A 261 14.97 4.17 -21.35
N TYR A 262 14.07 5.10 -21.64
CA TYR A 262 12.82 4.87 -22.35
C TYR A 262 12.49 6.04 -23.27
N SER A 263 11.56 5.84 -24.20
CA SER A 263 11.16 6.87 -25.17
C SER A 263 10.08 7.77 -24.55
N HIS A 264 10.47 8.88 -23.94
CA HIS A 264 9.61 9.77 -23.13
C HIS A 264 8.30 10.16 -23.82
N TYR A 265 8.34 10.46 -25.10
CA TYR A 265 7.18 10.93 -25.86
C TYR A 265 6.54 9.82 -26.70
N THR A 266 6.88 8.55 -26.47
CA THR A 266 6.30 7.42 -27.21
C THR A 266 5.30 6.68 -26.33
N ILE A 267 4.05 6.61 -26.78
CA ILE A 267 2.95 5.95 -26.07
C ILE A 267 2.50 4.74 -26.88
N GLY A 268 2.36 3.60 -26.19
CA GLY A 268 1.76 2.41 -26.77
C GLY A 268 0.23 2.52 -26.78
N CYS A 269 -0.38 2.19 -27.90
CA CYS A 269 -1.84 2.10 -28.04
C CYS A 269 -2.20 0.63 -28.32
N LEU A 270 -2.79 -0.05 -27.34
CA LEU A 270 -3.08 -1.48 -27.36
C LEU A 270 -4.59 -1.69 -27.51
N LEU A 271 -5.04 -2.07 -28.69
CA LEU A 271 -6.48 -2.12 -29.01
C LEU A 271 -6.83 -3.39 -29.81
N PRO A 272 -8.06 -3.91 -29.70
CA PRO A 272 -8.56 -4.99 -30.54
C PRO A 272 -8.98 -4.43 -31.92
N LEU A 273 -8.04 -4.31 -32.86
CA LEU A 273 -8.30 -3.78 -34.19
C LEU A 273 -8.78 -4.86 -35.16
N SER A 274 -8.65 -6.12 -34.77
CA SER A 274 -9.21 -7.28 -35.48
C SER A 274 -9.93 -8.23 -34.52
N GLY A 275 -10.55 -9.29 -35.04
CA GLY A 275 -11.33 -10.24 -34.23
C GLY A 275 -12.73 -9.72 -33.87
N PRO A 276 -13.42 -10.39 -32.92
CA PRO A 276 -14.84 -10.13 -32.62
C PRO A 276 -15.10 -8.74 -32.03
N TYR A 277 -14.10 -8.13 -31.39
CA TYR A 277 -14.24 -6.82 -30.73
C TYR A 277 -13.63 -5.64 -31.51
N LYS A 278 -13.33 -5.83 -32.81
CA LYS A 278 -12.70 -4.80 -33.64
C LYS A 278 -13.44 -3.47 -33.68
N LEU A 279 -14.77 -3.49 -33.56
CA LEU A 279 -15.58 -2.27 -33.55
C LEU A 279 -15.19 -1.34 -32.39
N TYR A 280 -15.03 -1.90 -31.20
CA TYR A 280 -14.66 -1.13 -30.01
C TYR A 280 -13.21 -0.61 -30.09
N GLY A 281 -12.30 -1.43 -30.64
CA GLY A 281 -10.91 -1.01 -30.84
C GLY A 281 -10.79 0.14 -31.83
N ASN A 282 -11.50 0.08 -32.97
CA ASN A 282 -11.51 1.15 -33.97
C ASN A 282 -12.13 2.45 -33.42
N LYS A 283 -13.21 2.34 -32.63
CA LYS A 283 -13.79 3.52 -31.97
C LYS A 283 -12.76 4.14 -31.00
N ALA A 284 -12.12 3.36 -30.13
CA ALA A 284 -11.09 3.88 -29.24
C ALA A 284 -9.92 4.54 -29.98
N LEU A 285 -9.50 3.95 -31.12
CA LEU A 285 -8.45 4.52 -31.98
C LEU A 285 -8.83 5.90 -32.52
N ASN A 286 -10.07 6.09 -32.98
CA ASN A 286 -10.56 7.39 -33.43
C ASN A 286 -10.45 8.47 -32.36
N GLY A 287 -10.77 8.13 -31.08
CA GLY A 287 -10.61 9.04 -29.96
C GLY A 287 -9.15 9.42 -29.73
N VAL A 288 -8.25 8.43 -29.73
CA VAL A 288 -6.79 8.65 -29.57
C VAL A 288 -6.22 9.49 -30.69
N GLU A 289 -6.63 9.23 -31.95
CA GLU A 289 -6.18 9.98 -33.13
C GLU A 289 -6.61 11.45 -33.05
N LEU A 290 -7.87 11.72 -32.69
CA LEU A 290 -8.35 13.08 -32.51
C LEU A 290 -7.60 13.83 -31.40
N ALA A 291 -7.31 13.14 -30.29
CA ALA A 291 -6.51 13.69 -29.20
C ALA A 291 -5.09 14.06 -29.65
N LEU A 292 -4.45 13.19 -30.44
CA LEU A 292 -3.11 13.43 -30.97
C LEU A 292 -3.10 14.65 -31.91
N ASN A 293 -4.06 14.74 -32.82
CA ASN A 293 -4.18 15.85 -33.76
C ASN A 293 -4.35 17.19 -33.04
N LYS A 294 -5.25 17.23 -32.03
CA LYS A 294 -5.47 18.43 -31.20
C LYS A 294 -4.23 18.80 -30.40
N PHE A 295 -3.62 17.83 -29.72
CA PHE A 295 -2.43 18.06 -28.89
C PHE A 295 -1.26 18.59 -29.74
N SER A 296 -1.00 17.99 -30.91
CA SER A 296 0.08 18.39 -31.81
C SER A 296 -0.12 19.80 -32.40
N SER A 297 -1.37 20.21 -32.63
CA SER A 297 -1.68 21.56 -33.10
C SER A 297 -1.44 22.64 -32.06
N GLN A 298 -1.58 22.29 -30.77
CA GLN A 298 -1.43 23.23 -29.65
C GLN A 298 -0.01 23.27 -29.07
N ASN A 299 0.79 22.20 -29.25
CA ASN A 299 2.08 22.00 -28.61
C ASN A 299 3.18 21.71 -29.65
N SER A 300 3.72 22.74 -30.29
CA SER A 300 4.76 22.59 -31.32
C SER A 300 6.09 22.01 -30.81
N SER A 301 6.33 22.02 -29.49
CA SER A 301 7.58 21.58 -28.87
C SER A 301 7.59 20.13 -28.41
N ALA A 302 6.44 19.48 -28.24
CA ALA A 302 6.32 18.09 -27.80
C ALA A 302 5.74 17.23 -28.91
N CYS A 303 6.60 16.47 -29.60
CA CYS A 303 6.16 15.53 -30.63
C CYS A 303 5.82 14.16 -30.00
N ILE A 304 4.54 13.92 -29.71
CA ILE A 304 4.06 12.62 -29.24
C ILE A 304 4.10 11.62 -30.40
N ASN A 305 4.71 10.47 -30.16
CA ASN A 305 4.70 9.31 -31.04
C ASN A 305 3.79 8.22 -30.49
N ILE A 306 2.91 7.64 -31.31
CA ILE A 306 2.02 6.55 -30.91
C ILE A 306 2.38 5.29 -31.68
N ILE A 307 2.64 4.21 -30.93
CA ILE A 307 2.85 2.88 -31.50
C ILE A 307 1.59 2.04 -31.24
N ILE A 308 0.90 1.71 -32.31
CA ILE A 308 -0.36 0.96 -32.28
C ILE A 308 -0.07 -0.53 -32.39
N LYS A 309 -0.65 -1.33 -31.50
CA LYS A 309 -0.60 -2.80 -31.52
C LYS A 309 -2.00 -3.39 -31.44
N ASP A 310 -2.26 -4.36 -32.32
CA ASP A 310 -3.51 -5.11 -32.35
C ASP A 310 -3.46 -6.27 -31.36
N THR A 311 -4.46 -6.36 -30.47
CA THR A 311 -4.62 -7.51 -29.55
C THR A 311 -5.29 -8.70 -30.24
N GLU A 312 -5.85 -8.51 -31.44
CA GLU A 312 -6.65 -9.49 -32.16
C GLU A 312 -7.78 -10.11 -31.33
N SER A 313 -8.16 -9.44 -30.23
CA SER A 313 -9.15 -9.93 -29.25
C SER A 313 -8.75 -11.26 -28.58
N ASP A 314 -7.45 -11.55 -28.51
CA ASP A 314 -6.87 -12.79 -28.00
C ASP A 314 -5.91 -12.52 -26.83
N PRO A 315 -5.99 -13.26 -25.71
CA PRO A 315 -5.17 -12.99 -24.52
C PRO A 315 -3.67 -13.25 -24.75
N VAL A 316 -3.30 -14.24 -25.54
CA VAL A 316 -1.88 -14.58 -25.82
C VAL A 316 -1.25 -13.53 -26.72
N LYS A 317 -2.00 -13.11 -27.75
CA LYS A 317 -1.56 -12.05 -28.67
C LYS A 317 -1.50 -10.70 -27.94
N THR A 318 -2.39 -10.45 -27.00
CA THR A 318 -2.35 -9.26 -26.14
C THR A 318 -1.03 -9.19 -25.36
N VAL A 319 -0.61 -10.27 -24.68
CA VAL A 319 0.66 -10.33 -23.97
C VAL A 319 1.85 -10.10 -24.93
N ARG A 320 1.82 -10.72 -26.11
CA ARG A 320 2.85 -10.51 -27.13
C ARG A 320 2.92 -9.05 -27.57
N ALA A 321 1.78 -8.42 -27.84
CA ALA A 321 1.71 -7.01 -28.24
C ALA A 321 2.25 -6.08 -27.15
N VAL A 322 1.98 -6.37 -25.87
CA VAL A 322 2.60 -5.63 -24.75
C VAL A 322 4.11 -5.78 -24.79
N LYS A 323 4.64 -7.00 -24.95
CA LYS A 323 6.11 -7.23 -25.03
C LYS A 323 6.76 -6.49 -26.19
N GLU A 324 6.09 -6.39 -27.31
CA GLU A 324 6.55 -5.58 -28.44
C GLU A 324 6.61 -4.09 -28.09
N LEU A 325 5.58 -3.55 -27.40
CA LEU A 325 5.60 -2.17 -26.90
C LEU A 325 6.71 -1.93 -25.88
N LEU A 326 6.99 -2.90 -25.00
CA LEU A 326 8.09 -2.84 -24.05
C LEU A 326 9.46 -2.76 -24.75
N ASN A 327 9.65 -3.52 -25.83
CA ASN A 327 10.88 -3.48 -26.65
C ASN A 327 11.06 -2.12 -27.33
N GLU A 328 9.97 -1.46 -27.71
CA GLU A 328 9.97 -0.08 -28.25
C GLU A 328 10.17 0.97 -27.13
N LYS A 329 10.27 0.53 -25.89
CA LYS A 329 10.53 1.36 -24.70
C LYS A 329 9.48 2.47 -24.51
N VAL A 330 8.21 2.20 -24.76
CA VAL A 330 7.13 3.17 -24.59
C VAL A 330 7.06 3.74 -23.17
N ALA A 331 6.64 5.00 -23.03
CA ALA A 331 6.49 5.66 -21.73
C ALA A 331 5.32 5.08 -20.94
N ALA A 332 4.19 4.86 -21.60
CA ALA A 332 2.96 4.32 -21.04
C ALA A 332 2.15 3.60 -22.12
N ILE A 333 1.09 2.91 -21.71
CA ILE A 333 0.17 2.18 -22.61
C ILE A 333 -1.26 2.67 -22.40
N ILE A 334 -1.97 2.96 -23.49
CA ILE A 334 -3.42 3.19 -23.53
C ILE A 334 -4.12 1.90 -23.95
N GLY A 335 -5.19 1.55 -23.25
CA GLY A 335 -5.95 0.34 -23.49
C GLY A 335 -5.40 -0.87 -22.72
N PRO A 336 -5.88 -2.08 -23.03
CA PRO A 336 -6.93 -2.37 -24.01
C PRO A 336 -8.34 -2.14 -23.46
N VAL A 337 -9.32 -2.24 -24.34
CA VAL A 337 -10.76 -2.26 -23.99
C VAL A 337 -11.15 -3.65 -23.51
N ILE A 338 -10.72 -4.65 -24.23
CA ILE A 338 -10.94 -6.08 -23.95
C ILE A 338 -9.59 -6.76 -23.74
N MET A 339 -9.56 -7.86 -22.98
CA MET A 339 -8.33 -8.57 -22.59
C MET A 339 -7.40 -7.73 -21.68
N ALA A 340 -7.99 -6.90 -20.83
CA ALA A 340 -7.25 -5.97 -19.98
C ALA A 340 -6.34 -6.68 -18.95
N GLU A 341 -6.76 -7.81 -18.38
CA GLU A 341 -6.00 -8.49 -17.33
C GLU A 341 -4.63 -9.00 -17.78
N PRO A 342 -4.50 -9.76 -18.89
CA PRO A 342 -3.20 -10.21 -19.36
C PRO A 342 -2.27 -9.03 -19.74
N ALA A 343 -2.81 -7.95 -20.31
CA ALA A 343 -2.05 -6.74 -20.60
C ALA A 343 -1.55 -6.05 -19.32
N ALA A 344 -2.44 -5.89 -18.34
CA ALA A 344 -2.14 -5.23 -17.07
C ALA A 344 -1.06 -5.98 -16.27
N ARG A 345 -1.12 -7.32 -16.21
CA ARG A 345 -0.09 -8.13 -15.56
C ARG A 345 1.27 -7.94 -16.20
N GLU A 346 1.36 -8.05 -17.52
CA GLU A 346 2.62 -7.88 -18.24
C GLU A 346 3.19 -6.46 -18.09
N ALA A 347 2.36 -5.43 -18.13
CA ALA A 347 2.78 -4.05 -17.91
C ALA A 347 3.24 -3.81 -16.47
N GLN A 348 2.51 -4.35 -15.48
CA GLN A 348 2.86 -4.31 -14.06
C GLN A 348 4.24 -4.93 -13.79
N ASP A 349 4.48 -6.13 -14.30
CA ASP A 349 5.72 -6.89 -14.07
C ASP A 349 6.94 -6.17 -14.66
N ASN A 350 6.73 -5.33 -15.67
CA ASN A 350 7.78 -4.56 -16.35
C ASN A 350 7.83 -3.07 -15.95
N GLY A 351 7.02 -2.64 -15.00
CA GLY A 351 7.04 -1.25 -14.49
C GLY A 351 6.68 -0.21 -15.57
N VAL A 352 5.65 -0.48 -16.38
CA VAL A 352 5.13 0.45 -17.38
C VAL A 352 3.69 0.83 -17.04
N PRO A 353 3.38 2.13 -16.87
CA PRO A 353 2.01 2.56 -16.63
C PRO A 353 1.08 2.15 -17.75
N ILE A 354 -0.03 1.53 -17.41
CA ILE A 354 -1.08 1.15 -18.35
C ILE A 354 -2.43 1.72 -17.88
N ILE A 355 -3.13 2.46 -18.74
CA ILE A 355 -4.49 2.92 -18.47
C ILE A 355 -5.45 2.09 -19.31
N THR A 356 -6.13 1.16 -18.65
CA THR A 356 -7.10 0.26 -19.29
C THR A 356 -8.45 0.94 -19.49
N LEU A 357 -9.11 0.64 -20.62
CA LEU A 357 -10.44 1.15 -20.99
C LEU A 357 -11.49 0.04 -20.81
N THR A 358 -11.59 -0.53 -19.60
CA THR A 358 -12.39 -1.74 -19.36
C THR A 358 -13.34 -1.60 -18.16
N GLN A 359 -14.47 -2.28 -18.25
CA GLN A 359 -15.41 -2.44 -17.12
C GLN A 359 -14.98 -3.53 -16.14
N LYS A 360 -13.96 -4.34 -16.46
CA LYS A 360 -13.57 -5.47 -15.63
C LYS A 360 -13.24 -5.02 -14.20
N GLY A 361 -13.95 -5.59 -13.23
CA GLY A 361 -13.71 -5.33 -11.80
C GLY A 361 -12.31 -5.74 -11.37
N ASN A 362 -11.80 -5.09 -10.33
CA ASN A 362 -10.52 -5.40 -9.67
C ASN A 362 -9.28 -5.37 -10.57
N ILE A 363 -9.33 -4.71 -11.73
CA ILE A 363 -8.19 -4.64 -12.63
C ILE A 363 -7.01 -3.88 -12.01
N THR A 364 -7.29 -2.84 -11.26
CA THR A 364 -6.27 -2.02 -10.58
C THR A 364 -5.62 -2.72 -9.39
N SER A 365 -6.25 -3.79 -8.84
CA SER A 365 -5.65 -4.60 -7.78
C SER A 365 -4.46 -5.46 -8.24
N ILE A 366 -4.20 -5.52 -9.56
CA ILE A 366 -3.03 -6.20 -10.12
C ILE A 366 -1.75 -5.53 -9.65
N GLY A 367 -1.74 -4.19 -9.52
CA GLY A 367 -0.62 -3.47 -8.93
C GLY A 367 -0.56 -1.99 -9.31
N ASP A 368 0.44 -1.33 -8.79
CA ASP A 368 0.61 0.13 -8.79
C ASP A 368 0.78 0.80 -10.16
N TRP A 369 1.10 0.02 -11.19
CA TRP A 369 1.30 0.49 -12.55
C TRP A 369 0.05 0.39 -13.41
N VAL A 370 -1.06 -0.13 -12.85
CA VAL A 370 -2.31 -0.38 -13.54
C VAL A 370 -3.35 0.65 -13.15
N PHE A 371 -3.87 1.34 -14.15
CA PHE A 371 -4.93 2.34 -14.02
C PHE A 371 -6.15 1.90 -14.84
N ARG A 372 -7.32 2.38 -14.44
CA ARG A 372 -8.56 2.21 -15.21
C ARG A 372 -9.21 3.57 -15.44
N ASN A 373 -9.54 3.89 -16.69
CA ASN A 373 -10.36 5.04 -17.04
C ASN A 373 -11.58 4.57 -17.82
N PHE A 374 -12.61 4.12 -17.08
CA PHE A 374 -13.86 3.65 -17.70
C PHE A 374 -15.02 3.79 -16.71
N ILE A 375 -16.27 3.86 -17.23
CA ILE A 375 -17.46 3.86 -16.40
C ILE A 375 -17.60 2.52 -15.66
N THR A 376 -17.86 2.56 -14.38
CA THR A 376 -17.99 1.37 -13.54
C THR A 376 -19.38 1.27 -12.92
N PRO A 377 -19.87 0.06 -12.59
CA PRO A 377 -21.13 -0.09 -11.85
C PRO A 377 -21.17 0.71 -10.55
N VAL A 378 -20.07 0.73 -9.80
CA VAL A 378 -19.94 1.50 -8.55
C VAL A 378 -20.15 3.00 -8.80
N ALA A 379 -19.47 3.56 -9.82
CA ALA A 379 -19.59 4.98 -10.14
C ALA A 379 -21.02 5.34 -10.58
N GLN A 380 -21.66 4.47 -11.37
CA GLN A 380 -23.04 4.65 -11.82
C GLN A 380 -24.03 4.70 -10.65
N VAL A 381 -23.98 3.68 -9.81
CA VAL A 381 -24.87 3.56 -8.65
C VAL A 381 -24.67 4.72 -7.70
N LYS A 382 -23.43 5.08 -7.41
CA LYS A 382 -23.11 6.20 -6.53
C LYS A 382 -23.67 7.52 -7.04
N ALA A 383 -23.48 7.83 -8.33
CA ALA A 383 -24.01 9.05 -8.92
C ALA A 383 -25.54 9.09 -8.85
N LEU A 384 -26.19 7.97 -9.18
CA LEU A 384 -27.65 7.84 -9.21
C LEU A 384 -28.27 7.95 -7.82
N VAL A 385 -27.76 7.21 -6.83
CA VAL A 385 -28.29 7.22 -5.47
C VAL A 385 -28.02 8.56 -4.78
N SER A 386 -26.81 9.14 -4.96
CA SER A 386 -26.50 10.47 -4.44
C SER A 386 -27.54 11.50 -4.90
N TYR A 387 -27.81 11.56 -6.20
CA TYR A 387 -28.81 12.47 -6.76
C TYR A 387 -30.23 12.18 -6.25
N ALA A 388 -30.64 10.90 -6.24
CA ALA A 388 -31.97 10.50 -5.80
C ALA A 388 -32.22 10.88 -4.33
N VAL A 389 -31.23 10.69 -3.46
CA VAL A 389 -31.38 10.98 -2.01
C VAL A 389 -31.17 12.46 -1.71
N GLN A 390 -30.12 13.09 -2.26
CA GLN A 390 -29.72 14.45 -1.87
C GLN A 390 -30.48 15.56 -2.62
N ASP A 391 -30.73 15.35 -3.92
CA ASP A 391 -31.37 16.37 -4.76
C ASP A 391 -32.88 16.16 -4.87
N LEU A 392 -33.34 14.90 -4.98
CA LEU A 392 -34.77 14.58 -5.05
C LEU A 392 -35.41 14.27 -3.67
N ASN A 393 -34.60 14.12 -2.62
CA ASN A 393 -35.04 13.78 -1.26
C ASN A 393 -35.80 12.43 -1.17
N LEU A 394 -35.50 11.48 -2.03
CA LEU A 394 -36.11 10.14 -2.01
C LEU A 394 -35.52 9.31 -0.87
N THR A 395 -36.35 8.52 -0.21
CA THR A 395 -35.94 7.73 0.95
C THR A 395 -36.25 6.24 0.84
N ARG A 396 -37.22 5.89 -0.02
CA ARG A 396 -37.72 4.50 -0.19
C ARG A 396 -37.50 4.03 -1.60
N PHE A 397 -36.85 2.90 -1.75
CA PHE A 397 -36.46 2.39 -3.05
C PHE A 397 -36.92 0.94 -3.23
N ALA A 398 -37.30 0.59 -4.45
CA ALA A 398 -37.49 -0.79 -4.88
C ALA A 398 -36.45 -1.17 -5.93
N ILE A 399 -36.13 -2.46 -6.04
CA ILE A 399 -35.21 -2.98 -7.03
C ILE A 399 -35.87 -4.14 -7.78
N LEU A 400 -35.92 -4.05 -9.10
CA LEU A 400 -36.43 -5.11 -9.97
C LEU A 400 -35.33 -5.49 -10.98
N TYR A 401 -34.70 -6.66 -10.80
CA TYR A 401 -33.45 -6.97 -11.50
C TYR A 401 -33.47 -8.35 -12.19
N PRO A 402 -32.72 -8.50 -13.32
CA PRO A 402 -32.56 -9.81 -13.96
C PRO A 402 -31.72 -10.75 -13.07
N ASP A 403 -32.13 -12.03 -12.97
CA ASP A 403 -31.42 -13.06 -12.20
C ASP A 403 -30.14 -13.55 -12.90
N GLU A 404 -29.27 -12.60 -13.22
CA GLU A 404 -27.97 -12.77 -13.86
C GLU A 404 -26.88 -12.03 -13.08
N ASN A 405 -25.60 -12.31 -13.38
CA ASN A 405 -24.49 -11.67 -12.71
C ASN A 405 -24.52 -10.14 -12.79
N TYR A 406 -24.93 -9.59 -13.94
CA TYR A 406 -25.07 -8.15 -14.13
C TYR A 406 -26.12 -7.56 -13.18
N GLY A 407 -27.34 -8.11 -13.19
CA GLY A 407 -28.43 -7.65 -12.33
C GLY A 407 -28.09 -7.77 -10.84
N LYS A 408 -27.54 -8.92 -10.43
CA LYS A 408 -27.11 -9.15 -9.05
C LYS A 408 -26.02 -8.18 -8.59
N THR A 409 -25.07 -7.87 -9.45
CA THR A 409 -24.00 -6.90 -9.14
C THR A 409 -24.59 -5.51 -8.89
N PHE A 410 -25.44 -5.03 -9.80
CA PHE A 410 -26.06 -3.71 -9.64
C PHE A 410 -27.04 -3.67 -8.47
N MET A 411 -27.82 -4.72 -8.24
CA MET A 411 -28.75 -4.83 -7.10
C MET A 411 -27.99 -4.68 -5.77
N ASN A 412 -26.93 -5.46 -5.56
CA ASN A 412 -26.14 -5.39 -4.33
C ASN A 412 -25.52 -3.99 -4.14
N LEU A 413 -24.88 -3.44 -5.19
CA LEU A 413 -24.28 -2.11 -5.12
C LEU A 413 -25.32 -1.02 -4.82
N PHE A 414 -26.50 -1.08 -5.46
CA PHE A 414 -27.57 -0.11 -5.26
C PHE A 414 -28.12 -0.19 -3.84
N TRP A 415 -28.34 -1.40 -3.33
CA TRP A 415 -28.79 -1.62 -1.96
C TRP A 415 -27.80 -1.03 -0.95
N ASP A 416 -26.51 -1.39 -1.07
CA ASP A 416 -25.48 -0.91 -0.17
C ASP A 416 -25.36 0.61 -0.19
N GLU A 417 -25.43 1.23 -1.37
CA GLU A 417 -25.31 2.68 -1.51
C GLU A 417 -26.56 3.41 -0.97
N VAL A 418 -27.77 2.88 -1.20
CA VAL A 418 -29.02 3.42 -0.61
C VAL A 418 -28.92 3.46 0.91
N ILE A 419 -28.46 2.37 1.54
CA ILE A 419 -28.27 2.31 3.00
C ILE A 419 -27.20 3.30 3.45
N ALA A 420 -26.08 3.41 2.72
CA ALA A 420 -25.00 4.35 3.03
C ALA A 420 -25.46 5.81 3.01
N PHE A 421 -26.41 6.16 2.14
CA PHE A 421 -27.00 7.49 2.07
C PHE A 421 -28.21 7.69 3.01
N GLY A 422 -28.54 6.70 3.85
CA GLY A 422 -29.62 6.81 4.84
C GLY A 422 -31.04 6.52 4.29
N GLY A 423 -31.14 6.03 3.05
CA GLY A 423 -32.37 5.52 2.48
C GLY A 423 -32.67 4.07 2.93
N ARG A 424 -33.77 3.53 2.46
CA ARG A 424 -34.15 2.13 2.69
C ARG A 424 -34.67 1.48 1.42
N VAL A 425 -34.38 0.20 1.27
CA VAL A 425 -34.92 -0.64 0.20
C VAL A 425 -36.16 -1.34 0.77
N THR A 426 -37.34 -1.07 0.20
CA THR A 426 -38.62 -1.59 0.69
C THR A 426 -39.12 -2.79 -0.11
N GLY A 427 -38.61 -3.00 -1.33
CA GLY A 427 -38.97 -4.14 -2.17
C GLY A 427 -37.81 -4.57 -3.07
N VAL A 428 -37.61 -5.88 -3.20
CA VAL A 428 -36.59 -6.43 -4.11
C VAL A 428 -37.12 -7.71 -4.74
N GLU A 429 -37.20 -7.71 -6.07
CA GLU A 429 -37.63 -8.87 -6.82
C GLU A 429 -36.73 -9.14 -8.02
N SER A 430 -36.45 -10.41 -8.28
CA SER A 430 -35.74 -10.82 -9.46
C SER A 430 -36.67 -11.39 -10.54
N TYR A 431 -36.22 -11.34 -11.77
CA TYR A 431 -36.92 -11.97 -12.89
C TYR A 431 -35.96 -12.74 -13.82
N ASN A 432 -36.52 -13.71 -14.53
CA ASN A 432 -35.76 -14.43 -15.53
C ASN A 432 -35.61 -13.58 -16.81
N SER A 433 -34.37 -13.30 -17.19
CA SER A 433 -34.03 -12.48 -18.38
C SER A 433 -34.51 -13.08 -19.72
N ALA A 434 -34.82 -14.38 -19.77
CA ALA A 434 -35.39 -15.02 -20.96
C ALA A 434 -36.88 -14.68 -21.18
N HIS A 435 -37.61 -14.25 -20.14
CA HIS A 435 -39.04 -13.96 -20.20
C HIS A 435 -39.30 -12.56 -20.82
N THR A 436 -40.55 -12.37 -21.28
CA THR A 436 -41.11 -11.10 -21.77
C THR A 436 -42.30 -10.64 -20.94
N ASP A 437 -42.85 -11.52 -20.11
CA ASP A 437 -43.87 -11.26 -19.13
C ASP A 437 -43.20 -11.21 -17.75
N PHE A 438 -43.35 -10.08 -17.05
CA PHE A 438 -42.77 -9.79 -15.74
C PHE A 438 -43.83 -9.63 -14.65
N SER A 439 -45.09 -10.00 -14.97
CA SER A 439 -46.25 -9.84 -14.10
C SER A 439 -46.05 -10.45 -12.72
N ASP A 440 -45.46 -11.64 -12.61
CA ASP A 440 -45.24 -12.34 -11.33
C ASP A 440 -44.27 -11.55 -10.43
N SER A 441 -43.16 -11.06 -10.97
CA SER A 441 -42.18 -10.28 -10.22
C SER A 441 -42.74 -8.91 -9.81
N ILE A 442 -43.51 -8.26 -10.70
CA ILE A 442 -44.17 -6.98 -10.39
C ILE A 442 -45.22 -7.18 -9.31
N LYS A 443 -46.08 -8.20 -9.42
CA LYS A 443 -47.09 -8.51 -8.39
C LYS A 443 -46.47 -8.79 -7.03
N LYS A 444 -45.37 -9.52 -6.98
CA LYS A 444 -44.63 -9.75 -5.74
C LYS A 444 -44.10 -8.44 -5.14
N LEU A 445 -43.53 -7.59 -5.99
CA LEU A 445 -42.96 -6.32 -5.56
C LEU A 445 -43.98 -5.39 -4.90
N VAL A 446 -45.26 -5.44 -5.34
CA VAL A 446 -46.36 -4.57 -4.86
C VAL A 446 -47.40 -5.32 -4.05
N GLY A 447 -47.14 -6.51 -3.57
CA GLY A 447 -48.00 -7.26 -2.69
C GLY A 447 -49.28 -7.83 -3.35
N LEU A 448 -49.36 -7.89 -4.68
CA LEU A 448 -50.47 -8.48 -5.45
C LEU A 448 -50.30 -9.98 -5.75
N TYR A 449 -49.21 -10.59 -5.27
CA TYR A 449 -48.92 -12.00 -5.51
C TYR A 449 -49.62 -12.86 -4.45
N TYR A 450 -50.50 -13.76 -4.90
CA TYR A 450 -51.16 -14.76 -4.07
C TYR A 450 -50.61 -16.15 -4.41
N ASP A 451 -50.21 -16.90 -3.40
CA ASP A 451 -49.94 -18.33 -3.54
C ASP A 451 -51.27 -19.06 -3.65
N GLU A 452 -51.57 -19.64 -4.82
CA GLU A 452 -52.80 -20.37 -5.11
C GLU A 452 -53.08 -21.55 -4.12
N ASN A 453 -52.09 -21.96 -3.34
CA ASN A 453 -52.18 -22.99 -2.34
C ASN A 453 -52.69 -22.53 -0.96
N ILE A 454 -52.95 -21.23 -0.75
CA ILE A 454 -53.30 -20.66 0.58
C ILE A 454 -54.74 -20.09 0.62
N ILE A 455 -55.56 -20.27 -0.42
CA ILE A 455 -56.88 -19.59 -0.50
C ILE A 455 -58.00 -20.47 0.03
N GLU A 456 -58.48 -20.18 1.24
CA GLU A 456 -59.88 -20.25 1.58
C GLU A 456 -60.34 -18.82 1.93
N GLU A 457 -61.31 -18.32 1.09
CA GLU A 457 -62.23 -17.19 1.29
C GLU A 457 -61.74 -15.73 1.23
N LYS A 458 -62.37 -15.07 0.27
CA LYS A 458 -62.48 -13.62 -0.04
C LYS A 458 -61.42 -13.03 -0.96
N GLN A 459 -61.70 -13.06 -2.26
CA GLN A 459 -61.18 -12.14 -3.26
C GLN A 459 -61.78 -10.74 -3.02
N GLU A 460 -61.19 -9.95 -2.14
CA GLU A 460 -61.21 -8.49 -2.31
C GLU A 460 -60.10 -8.15 -3.32
N LYS A 461 -60.40 -7.35 -4.37
CA LYS A 461 -59.37 -6.76 -5.24
C LYS A 461 -58.44 -5.99 -4.36
N THR A 462 -57.30 -6.55 -4.04
CA THR A 462 -56.24 -5.81 -3.34
C THR A 462 -55.60 -4.86 -4.33
N GLU A 463 -55.59 -3.57 -3.99
CA GLU A 463 -54.86 -2.53 -4.72
C GLU A 463 -53.35 -2.77 -4.53
N ALA A 464 -52.57 -2.35 -5.51
CA ALA A 464 -51.10 -2.40 -5.43
C ALA A 464 -50.61 -1.56 -4.26
N ILE A 465 -49.71 -2.14 -3.43
CA ILE A 465 -49.07 -1.40 -2.34
C ILE A 465 -47.73 -0.88 -2.87
N VAL A 466 -47.72 0.39 -3.30
CA VAL A 466 -46.51 1.08 -3.75
C VAL A 466 -45.89 1.82 -2.57
N ASP A 467 -45.04 1.11 -1.82
CA ASP A 467 -44.30 1.68 -0.65
C ASP A 467 -42.86 2.07 -0.99
N PHE A 468 -42.66 2.66 -2.15
CA PHE A 468 -41.34 3.18 -2.62
C PHE A 468 -41.53 4.43 -3.45
N ASP A 469 -40.52 5.32 -3.40
CA ASP A 469 -40.48 6.57 -4.14
C ASP A 469 -39.86 6.39 -5.53
N ALA A 470 -39.04 5.36 -5.67
CA ALA A 470 -38.35 5.02 -6.93
C ALA A 470 -38.14 3.51 -7.10
N VAL A 471 -38.11 3.05 -8.35
CA VAL A 471 -37.69 1.69 -8.70
C VAL A 471 -36.43 1.72 -9.55
N PHE A 472 -35.43 0.93 -9.17
CA PHE A 472 -34.19 0.73 -9.92
C PHE A 472 -34.27 -0.56 -10.76
N ILE A 473 -34.07 -0.42 -12.07
CA ILE A 473 -34.14 -1.55 -13.03
C ILE A 473 -32.82 -1.64 -13.81
N PRO A 474 -31.83 -2.42 -13.34
CA PRO A 474 -30.54 -2.57 -14.01
C PRO A 474 -30.61 -3.59 -15.15
N ASP A 475 -31.18 -3.21 -16.26
CA ASP A 475 -31.24 -4.06 -17.46
C ASP A 475 -31.10 -3.26 -18.75
N ALA A 476 -30.95 -3.98 -19.85
CA ALA A 476 -30.83 -3.42 -21.19
C ALA A 476 -32.14 -2.74 -21.66
N PRO A 477 -32.09 -1.78 -22.59
CA PRO A 477 -33.25 -1.01 -23.06
C PRO A 477 -34.43 -1.86 -23.49
N LYS A 478 -34.14 -2.99 -24.22
CA LYS A 478 -35.17 -3.89 -24.70
C LYS A 478 -35.98 -4.57 -23.58
N LYS A 479 -35.36 -4.89 -22.47
CA LYS A 479 -36.04 -5.52 -21.33
C LYS A 479 -36.76 -4.47 -20.50
N SER A 480 -36.06 -3.39 -20.14
CA SER A 480 -36.65 -2.28 -19.41
C SER A 480 -37.85 -1.67 -20.14
N GLY A 481 -37.77 -1.58 -21.48
CA GLY A 481 -38.88 -1.12 -22.32
C GLY A 481 -40.12 -2.01 -22.33
N LEU A 482 -39.98 -3.31 -21.95
CA LEU A 482 -41.11 -4.21 -21.72
C LEU A 482 -41.61 -4.16 -20.27
N ILE A 483 -40.72 -3.97 -19.30
CA ILE A 483 -41.03 -3.93 -17.87
C ILE A 483 -41.81 -2.68 -17.50
N ILE A 484 -41.36 -1.51 -17.98
CA ILE A 484 -41.92 -0.21 -17.59
C ILE A 484 -43.42 -0.08 -17.88
N PRO A 485 -43.95 -0.42 -19.09
CA PRO A 485 -45.39 -0.44 -19.33
C PRO A 485 -46.16 -1.46 -18.47
N GLN A 486 -45.54 -2.59 -18.10
CA GLN A 486 -46.17 -3.56 -17.21
C GLN A 486 -46.26 -3.06 -15.78
N LEU A 487 -45.31 -2.27 -15.29
CA LEU A 487 -45.44 -1.57 -13.99
C LEU A 487 -46.68 -0.68 -13.98
N ALA A 488 -46.86 0.15 -15.00
CA ALA A 488 -48.04 1.02 -15.14
C ALA A 488 -49.35 0.23 -15.24
N PHE A 489 -49.34 -0.94 -15.92
CA PHE A 489 -50.51 -1.83 -15.99
C PHE A 489 -50.96 -2.36 -14.61
N TYR A 490 -50.03 -2.51 -13.68
CA TYR A 490 -50.29 -2.91 -12.29
C TYR A 490 -50.40 -1.73 -11.34
N ASP A 491 -50.75 -0.54 -11.85
CA ASP A 491 -50.93 0.70 -11.08
C ASP A 491 -49.67 1.15 -10.32
N VAL A 492 -48.48 0.76 -10.76
CA VAL A 492 -47.20 1.27 -10.25
C VAL A 492 -46.83 2.51 -11.05
N ILE A 493 -47.38 3.64 -10.62
CA ILE A 493 -47.26 4.95 -11.24
C ILE A 493 -46.81 5.99 -10.20
N ASP A 494 -46.52 7.21 -10.63
CA ASP A 494 -46.12 8.34 -9.75
C ASP A 494 -44.82 8.03 -8.94
N ILE A 495 -43.91 7.25 -9.52
CA ILE A 495 -42.61 6.90 -8.99
C ILE A 495 -41.51 7.30 -9.94
N TYR A 496 -40.30 7.50 -9.40
CA TYR A 496 -39.11 7.66 -10.25
C TYR A 496 -38.62 6.33 -10.81
N LEU A 497 -38.31 6.33 -12.10
CA LEU A 497 -37.68 5.20 -12.78
C LEU A 497 -36.18 5.46 -12.82
N LEU A 498 -35.38 4.55 -12.27
CA LEU A 498 -33.93 4.64 -12.21
C LEU A 498 -33.30 3.50 -13.01
N GLY A 499 -32.37 3.85 -13.90
CA GLY A 499 -31.69 2.87 -14.74
C GLY A 499 -30.17 2.99 -14.72
N THR A 500 -29.48 2.10 -15.46
CA THR A 500 -28.05 2.18 -15.70
C THR A 500 -27.76 3.00 -16.95
N ASN A 501 -26.47 3.22 -17.26
CA ASN A 501 -26.07 3.90 -18.50
C ASN A 501 -26.63 3.25 -19.79
N LEU A 502 -27.04 2.00 -19.73
CA LEU A 502 -27.68 1.32 -20.88
C LEU A 502 -29.01 1.97 -21.28
N TRP A 503 -29.66 2.69 -20.37
CA TRP A 503 -30.91 3.39 -20.65
C TRP A 503 -30.75 4.63 -21.52
N HIS A 504 -29.54 5.12 -21.71
CA HIS A 504 -29.26 6.19 -22.68
C HIS A 504 -29.33 5.60 -24.11
N SER A 505 -30.52 5.31 -24.55
CA SER A 505 -30.81 4.65 -25.83
C SER A 505 -32.20 5.02 -26.34
N ASP A 506 -32.28 5.49 -27.58
CA ASP A 506 -33.54 5.82 -28.26
C ASP A 506 -34.52 4.63 -28.27
N SER A 507 -34.01 3.41 -28.34
CA SER A 507 -34.86 2.21 -28.32
C SER A 507 -35.65 2.04 -27.01
N LEU A 508 -35.21 2.58 -25.86
CA LEU A 508 -35.97 2.57 -24.64
C LEU A 508 -37.18 3.51 -24.75
N ILE A 509 -36.96 4.71 -25.29
CA ILE A 509 -38.03 5.72 -25.50
C ILE A 509 -39.07 5.17 -26.49
N GLU A 510 -38.62 4.58 -27.64
CA GLU A 510 -39.50 3.99 -28.63
C GLU A 510 -40.39 2.86 -28.09
N MET A 511 -39.85 2.03 -27.20
CA MET A 511 -40.56 0.88 -26.63
C MET A 511 -41.48 1.26 -25.46
N ALA A 512 -41.02 2.07 -24.51
CA ALA A 512 -41.76 2.40 -23.32
C ALA A 512 -42.62 3.67 -23.45
N ARG A 513 -42.36 4.50 -24.48
CA ARG A 513 -43.14 5.71 -24.86
C ARG A 513 -43.37 6.65 -23.68
N GLU A 514 -44.66 6.97 -23.41
CA GLU A 514 -45.10 7.86 -22.32
C GLU A 514 -44.76 7.32 -20.94
N TYR A 515 -44.58 6.02 -20.75
CA TYR A 515 -44.31 5.39 -19.45
C TYR A 515 -42.89 5.58 -18.95
N VAL A 516 -41.94 6.01 -19.80
CA VAL A 516 -40.55 6.20 -19.43
C VAL A 516 -40.17 7.67 -19.21
N GLN A 517 -41.15 8.56 -19.28
CA GLN A 517 -40.89 9.98 -19.03
C GLN A 517 -40.32 10.20 -17.63
N ASP A 518 -39.43 11.17 -17.51
CA ASP A 518 -38.72 11.54 -16.29
C ASP A 518 -37.81 10.44 -15.71
N ALA A 519 -37.60 9.32 -16.43
CA ALA A 519 -36.65 8.31 -16.02
C ALA A 519 -35.20 8.86 -15.99
N ILE A 520 -34.43 8.46 -14.98
CA ILE A 520 -33.09 8.98 -14.69
C ILE A 520 -32.06 7.87 -14.84
N MET A 521 -30.96 8.18 -15.53
CA MET A 521 -29.83 7.28 -15.70
C MET A 521 -28.50 8.04 -15.67
N PRO A 522 -27.41 7.41 -15.18
CA PRO A 522 -26.07 7.95 -15.28
C PRO A 522 -25.44 7.60 -16.63
N ASP A 523 -24.59 8.47 -17.18
CA ASP A 523 -23.73 8.12 -18.33
C ASP A 523 -22.34 8.73 -18.19
N GLY A 524 -21.38 8.12 -18.87
CA GLY A 524 -20.00 8.59 -18.93
C GLY A 524 -19.75 9.67 -19.97
N PHE A 525 -20.70 9.89 -20.90
CA PHE A 525 -20.59 10.89 -21.95
C PHE A 525 -21.99 11.30 -22.45
N PHE A 526 -22.18 12.59 -22.62
CA PHE A 526 -23.40 13.12 -23.21
C PHE A 526 -23.06 14.05 -24.38
N VAL A 527 -23.43 13.64 -25.59
CA VAL A 527 -23.06 14.33 -26.86
C VAL A 527 -23.66 15.73 -26.96
N GLU A 528 -24.80 15.98 -26.32
CA GLU A 528 -25.52 17.25 -26.33
C GLU A 528 -25.21 18.12 -25.10
N SER A 529 -24.21 17.72 -24.27
CA SER A 529 -23.80 18.55 -23.13
C SER A 529 -23.33 19.92 -23.59
N ALA A 530 -23.74 20.94 -22.83
CA ALA A 530 -23.40 22.33 -23.11
C ALA A 530 -21.98 22.72 -22.65
N SER A 531 -21.18 21.76 -22.11
CA SER A 531 -19.80 22.05 -21.74
C SER A 531 -18.95 22.41 -22.96
N GLU A 532 -18.00 23.33 -22.77
CA GLU A 532 -17.10 23.77 -23.86
C GLU A 532 -16.25 22.60 -24.35
N GLU A 533 -15.77 21.75 -23.43
CA GLU A 533 -14.96 20.58 -23.73
C GLU A 533 -15.68 19.60 -24.66
N VAL A 534 -16.95 19.29 -24.35
CA VAL A 534 -17.79 18.39 -25.16
C VAL A 534 -18.14 19.01 -26.48
N THR A 535 -18.58 20.26 -26.50
CA THR A 535 -18.98 20.97 -27.74
C THR A 535 -17.82 21.02 -28.74
N ASP A 536 -16.60 21.35 -28.27
CA ASP A 536 -15.40 21.39 -29.10
C ASP A 536 -15.02 19.99 -29.59
N PHE A 537 -15.05 18.99 -28.72
CA PHE A 537 -14.78 17.60 -29.08
C PHE A 537 -15.74 17.07 -30.12
N VAL A 538 -17.04 17.21 -29.91
CA VAL A 538 -18.10 16.74 -30.84
C VAL A 538 -17.96 17.39 -32.20
N LYS A 539 -17.74 18.71 -32.25
CA LYS A 539 -17.51 19.44 -33.50
C LYS A 539 -16.31 18.93 -34.26
N ASN A 540 -15.16 18.77 -33.58
CA ASN A 540 -13.92 18.31 -34.23
C ASN A 540 -14.05 16.84 -34.66
N PHE A 541 -14.70 16.00 -33.84
CA PHE A 541 -14.96 14.61 -34.20
C PHE A 541 -15.87 14.48 -35.41
N HIS A 542 -16.96 15.24 -35.42
CA HIS A 542 -17.88 15.25 -36.58
C HIS A 542 -17.20 15.73 -37.87
N ASN A 543 -16.37 16.76 -37.77
CA ASN A 543 -15.60 17.25 -38.93
C ASN A 543 -14.65 16.18 -39.50
N THR A 544 -14.08 15.35 -38.64
CA THR A 544 -13.09 14.33 -39.03
C THR A 544 -13.75 13.03 -39.51
N PHE A 545 -14.77 12.55 -38.79
CA PHE A 545 -15.36 11.22 -39.00
C PHE A 545 -16.78 11.24 -39.57
N GLN A 546 -17.39 12.41 -39.80
CA GLN A 546 -18.73 12.62 -40.36
C GLN A 546 -19.87 11.92 -39.61
N ARG A 547 -19.71 11.75 -38.30
CA ARG A 547 -20.71 11.22 -37.38
C ARG A 547 -20.45 11.76 -35.96
N ASN A 548 -21.41 11.60 -35.06
CA ASN A 548 -21.22 11.93 -33.66
C ASN A 548 -20.34 10.86 -32.95
N PRO A 549 -19.54 11.28 -31.96
CA PRO A 549 -18.79 10.36 -31.12
C PRO A 549 -19.69 9.62 -30.13
N GLU A 550 -19.24 8.44 -29.69
CA GLU A 550 -19.82 7.68 -28.61
C GLU A 550 -18.90 7.66 -27.39
N TYR A 551 -19.34 7.06 -26.28
CA TYR A 551 -18.57 7.01 -25.03
C TYR A 551 -17.16 6.45 -25.17
N ILE A 552 -16.96 5.39 -25.99
CA ILE A 552 -15.63 4.76 -26.19
C ILE A 552 -14.65 5.71 -26.84
N GLU A 553 -15.07 6.48 -27.82
CA GLU A 553 -14.25 7.53 -28.42
C GLU A 553 -13.91 8.62 -27.43
N ALA A 554 -14.91 9.06 -26.65
CA ALA A 554 -14.75 10.12 -25.66
C ALA A 554 -13.78 9.72 -24.54
N VAL A 555 -13.89 8.51 -23.99
CA VAL A 555 -13.02 8.06 -22.91
C VAL A 555 -11.59 7.76 -23.39
N ALA A 556 -11.43 7.27 -24.60
CA ALA A 556 -10.12 7.05 -25.22
C ALA A 556 -9.44 8.40 -25.53
N TYR A 557 -10.19 9.41 -25.97
CA TYR A 557 -9.71 10.77 -26.15
C TYR A 557 -9.21 11.37 -24.85
N ASP A 558 -10.01 11.36 -23.78
CA ASP A 558 -9.60 11.88 -22.47
C ASP A 558 -8.37 11.16 -21.94
N THR A 559 -8.32 9.84 -22.06
CA THR A 559 -7.17 9.03 -21.61
C THR A 559 -5.90 9.41 -22.36
N ALA A 560 -6.00 9.62 -23.67
CA ALA A 560 -4.87 10.06 -24.49
C ALA A 560 -4.40 11.46 -24.10
N VAL A 561 -5.30 12.43 -23.93
CA VAL A 561 -4.96 13.80 -23.52
C VAL A 561 -4.30 13.81 -22.14
N ILE A 562 -4.83 13.06 -21.17
CA ILE A 562 -4.23 12.91 -19.83
C ILE A 562 -2.78 12.42 -19.95
N LEU A 563 -2.54 11.37 -20.72
CA LEU A 563 -1.19 10.84 -20.90
C LEU A 563 -0.27 11.81 -21.65
N PHE A 564 -0.74 12.46 -22.71
CA PHE A 564 0.06 13.43 -23.48
C PHE A 564 0.51 14.61 -22.60
N GLN A 565 -0.41 15.15 -21.81
CA GLN A 565 -0.09 16.22 -20.87
C GLN A 565 0.89 15.75 -19.79
N THR A 566 0.70 14.54 -19.26
CA THR A 566 1.53 13.99 -18.21
C THR A 566 2.95 13.73 -18.69
N VAL A 567 3.15 13.06 -19.83
CA VAL A 567 4.49 12.77 -20.37
C VAL A 567 5.23 14.03 -20.83
N SER A 568 4.50 15.09 -21.15
CA SER A 568 5.08 16.38 -21.59
C SER A 568 5.49 17.29 -20.42
N SER A 569 5.22 16.88 -19.19
CA SER A 569 5.63 17.63 -18.02
C SER A 569 7.15 17.55 -17.78
N ALA A 570 7.77 18.69 -17.45
CA ALA A 570 9.21 18.80 -17.30
C ALA A 570 9.81 18.02 -16.12
N ASP A 571 8.97 17.62 -15.17
CA ASP A 571 9.33 16.87 -13.96
C ASP A 571 9.30 15.34 -14.15
N ILE A 572 9.00 14.84 -15.34
CA ILE A 572 8.97 13.41 -15.65
C ILE A 572 10.32 12.96 -16.20
N ARG A 573 11.05 12.17 -15.44
CA ARG A 573 12.32 11.57 -15.84
C ARG A 573 12.24 10.04 -15.89
N PHE A 574 11.50 9.44 -14.99
CA PHE A 574 11.29 8.00 -14.88
C PHE A 574 9.81 7.64 -15.11
N ARG A 575 9.54 6.40 -15.49
CA ARG A 575 8.16 5.90 -15.54
C ARG A 575 7.46 5.95 -14.19
N SER A 576 8.21 5.85 -13.09
CA SER A 576 7.67 6.02 -11.73
C SER A 576 7.15 7.43 -11.48
N ASP A 577 7.78 8.46 -12.05
CA ASP A 577 7.29 9.84 -11.92
C ASP A 577 5.96 9.99 -12.67
N LEU A 578 5.87 9.39 -13.88
CA LEU A 578 4.64 9.33 -14.66
C LEU A 578 3.52 8.62 -13.87
N LYS A 579 3.81 7.44 -13.33
CA LYS A 579 2.88 6.69 -12.46
C LYS A 579 2.39 7.53 -11.29
N ASN A 580 3.31 8.16 -10.56
CA ASN A 580 2.98 8.96 -9.38
C ASN A 580 2.16 10.21 -9.76
N LYS A 581 2.46 10.83 -10.90
CA LYS A 581 1.70 11.98 -11.39
C LYS A 581 0.28 11.59 -11.79
N LEU A 582 0.10 10.43 -12.40
CA LEU A 582 -1.24 9.88 -12.67
C LEU A 582 -2.02 9.64 -11.36
N LYS A 583 -1.41 9.06 -10.31
CA LYS A 583 -2.04 8.87 -8.99
C LYS A 583 -2.43 10.18 -8.29
N THR A 584 -1.77 11.27 -8.61
CA THR A 584 -2.08 12.60 -8.06
C THR A 584 -2.98 13.44 -8.96
N LEU A 585 -3.43 12.88 -10.10
CA LEU A 585 -4.36 13.58 -10.99
C LEU A 585 -5.70 13.79 -10.30
N ASN A 586 -6.09 15.05 -10.13
CA ASN A 586 -7.35 15.44 -9.53
C ASN A 586 -8.11 16.38 -10.46
N ASP A 587 -9.42 16.14 -10.58
CA ASP A 587 -10.39 17.01 -11.25
C ASP A 587 -9.99 17.45 -12.67
N TYR A 588 -9.38 16.52 -13.43
CA TYR A 588 -9.16 16.74 -14.85
C TYR A 588 -10.51 16.94 -15.56
N ARG A 589 -10.68 18.10 -16.17
CA ARG A 589 -11.89 18.43 -16.94
C ARG A 589 -11.78 17.85 -18.34
N GLY A 590 -12.42 16.72 -18.53
CA GLY A 590 -12.48 16.03 -19.81
C GLY A 590 -13.88 16.03 -20.42
N VAL A 591 -13.99 15.45 -21.60
CA VAL A 591 -15.27 15.27 -22.29
C VAL A 591 -16.15 14.20 -21.62
N THR A 592 -15.54 13.33 -20.82
CA THR A 592 -16.25 12.33 -20.01
C THR A 592 -16.47 12.79 -18.56
N GLY A 593 -16.53 14.09 -18.31
CA GLY A 593 -16.68 14.70 -16.99
C GLY A 593 -15.38 14.89 -16.23
N LEU A 594 -15.48 15.21 -14.93
CA LEU A 594 -14.31 15.33 -14.09
C LEU A 594 -13.70 13.94 -13.82
N THR A 595 -12.40 13.83 -14.04
CA THR A 595 -11.65 12.57 -13.90
C THR A 595 -10.51 12.73 -12.90
N SER A 596 -10.43 11.85 -11.92
CA SER A 596 -9.33 11.72 -10.96
C SER A 596 -8.94 10.25 -10.84
N PHE A 597 -7.70 9.96 -10.44
CA PHE A 597 -7.31 8.62 -10.04
C PHE A 597 -7.08 8.56 -8.54
N ASP A 598 -7.47 7.46 -7.92
CA ASP A 598 -7.11 7.21 -6.53
C ASP A 598 -5.74 6.50 -6.41
N ASN A 599 -5.30 6.27 -5.16
CA ASN A 599 -4.02 5.62 -4.89
C ASN A 599 -3.90 4.20 -5.45
N SER A 600 -5.02 3.53 -5.72
CA SER A 600 -5.05 2.20 -6.33
C SER A 600 -5.06 2.24 -7.86
N GLY A 601 -5.06 3.42 -8.49
CA GLY A 601 -5.20 3.59 -9.93
C GLY A 601 -6.64 3.50 -10.44
N GLU A 602 -7.63 3.43 -9.53
CA GLU A 602 -9.04 3.40 -9.89
C GLU A 602 -9.55 4.80 -10.21
N VAL A 603 -10.37 4.89 -11.25
CA VAL A 603 -10.94 6.17 -11.68
C VAL A 603 -12.07 6.62 -10.74
N ARG A 604 -12.06 7.89 -10.41
CA ARG A 604 -13.18 8.63 -9.82
C ARG A 604 -13.70 9.61 -10.85
N LYS A 605 -14.93 9.41 -11.30
CA LYS A 605 -15.57 10.27 -12.30
C LYS A 605 -16.81 10.93 -11.74
N LYS A 606 -17.00 12.22 -12.06
CA LYS A 606 -18.30 12.86 -11.99
C LYS A 606 -19.02 12.53 -13.30
N LEU A 607 -20.01 11.62 -13.22
CA LEU A 607 -20.79 11.17 -14.37
C LEU A 607 -21.87 12.21 -14.75
N TYR A 608 -22.30 12.20 -15.99
CA TYR A 608 -23.52 12.87 -16.42
C TYR A 608 -24.73 12.15 -15.83
N LEU A 609 -25.70 12.89 -15.35
CA LEU A 609 -27.02 12.37 -15.03
C LEU A 609 -27.99 12.85 -16.10
N LEU A 610 -28.68 11.91 -16.71
CA LEU A 610 -29.60 12.18 -17.82
C LEU A 610 -31.03 11.85 -17.41
N GLN A 611 -31.97 12.64 -17.89
CA GLN A 611 -33.40 12.44 -17.73
C GLN A 611 -34.06 12.34 -19.10
N ILE A 612 -34.99 11.41 -19.28
CA ILE A 612 -35.79 11.31 -20.50
C ILE A 612 -36.87 12.39 -20.48
N LYS A 613 -36.90 13.23 -21.51
CA LYS A 613 -37.96 14.24 -21.72
C LYS A 613 -38.41 14.24 -23.19
N GLY A 614 -39.70 13.97 -23.37
CA GLY A 614 -40.23 13.79 -24.73
C GLY A 614 -39.54 12.62 -25.45
N ASN A 615 -38.95 12.90 -26.60
CA ASN A 615 -38.25 11.90 -27.43
C ASN A 615 -36.71 11.98 -27.31
N GLY A 616 -36.20 12.60 -26.25
CA GLY A 616 -34.76 12.78 -26.10
C GLY A 616 -34.30 12.76 -24.64
N PHE A 617 -33.06 13.14 -24.44
CA PHE A 617 -32.39 13.17 -23.15
C PHE A 617 -32.01 14.60 -22.78
N VAL A 618 -32.07 14.94 -21.51
CA VAL A 618 -31.58 16.20 -20.97
C VAL A 618 -30.61 15.97 -19.82
N GLU A 619 -29.56 16.78 -19.77
CA GLU A 619 -28.60 16.73 -18.69
C GLU A 619 -29.17 17.37 -17.42
N LEU A 620 -29.15 16.65 -16.30
CA LEU A 620 -29.49 17.14 -14.99
C LEU A 620 -28.28 17.84 -14.36
N LYS A 621 -28.48 19.04 -13.85
CA LYS A 621 -27.43 19.77 -13.11
C LYS A 621 -27.44 19.29 -11.65
N HIS A 622 -26.34 18.84 -11.15
CA HIS A 622 -26.14 18.35 -9.78
C HIS A 622 -24.76 18.72 -9.23
#